data_e8ab17cf7eec78396f3e587034b4c884
#
_entry.id   e8ab17cf7eec78396f3e587034b4c884
#
_cell.length_a   1.000
_cell.length_b   1.000
_cell.length_c   1.000
_cell.angle_alpha   90.00
_cell.angle_beta   90.00
_cell.angle_gamma   90.00
#
_symmetry.space_group_name_H-M   'P 1'
#
loop_
_entity.id
_entity.type
_entity.pdbx_description
1 polymer ?
#
loop_
_entity_poly.entity_id
_entity_poly.type
_entity_poly.pdbx_seq_one_letter_code
_entity_poly.pdbx_strand_id
1 'polypeptide(L)'
;RDSSTSRGLGDVYKRQGKVSMYTCGPTVYRFAHIGNLRSYIMEDVLEKFLRYIGYDVKRVMNITDVGHLSSDGDTGEDKMVSGAKREGKTVMELAKFYENAFFDDCRKLNIKTPDVVEPATNCIAEYIKLIEKLFENGYAYEAGGNIYFDTSKLKDYYQLTGHSSDDLLVGVRSDVEEDGNKRNKSDFVLWFTKSKFDSQELKWNSPWGVGYPGWHIECSAISMKHLGEYLDLHCGGVDNIFPHHTNEIAQSEAAVGHPWCSHWFHVQHLNCLLYTSPSPR
;
A
#
# COMPACT_ATOMS: atom_id res chain seq x y z
N ARG A 1 -20.35 19.02 -11.39
CA ARG A 1 -19.96 20.45 -11.20
C ARG A 1 -18.66 20.40 -10.43
N ASP A 2 -17.62 20.73 -11.11
CA ASP A 2 -16.26 20.72 -10.64
C ASP A 2 -16.08 21.81 -9.56
N SER A 3 -15.86 21.40 -8.30
CA SER A 3 -15.59 22.32 -7.19
C SER A 3 -14.08 22.54 -6.97
N SER A 4 -13.26 22.19 -7.95
CA SER A 4 -11.79 22.24 -7.88
C SER A 4 -11.19 23.63 -8.18
N THR A 5 -11.97 24.69 -8.13
CA THR A 5 -11.58 26.04 -8.56
C THR A 5 -10.61 26.80 -7.64
N SER A 6 -10.03 26.16 -6.60
CA SER A 6 -9.06 26.83 -5.73
C SER A 6 -7.62 26.32 -5.84
N ARG A 7 -7.33 25.33 -6.67
CA ARG A 7 -5.93 25.01 -7.00
C ARG A 7 -5.46 26.05 -8.01
N GLY A 8 -4.46 26.84 -7.60
CA GLY A 8 -3.97 27.92 -8.43
C GLY A 8 -3.62 27.40 -9.83
N LEU A 9 -4.12 28.06 -10.86
CA LEU A 9 -3.85 27.80 -12.28
C LEU A 9 -2.35 27.49 -12.56
N GLY A 10 -1.43 28.01 -11.72
CA GLY A 10 -0.01 27.78 -11.81
C GLY A 10 0.44 26.30 -11.59
N ASP A 11 -0.28 25.51 -10.77
CA ASP A 11 0.09 24.12 -10.50
C ASP A 11 -0.41 23.20 -11.61
N VAL A 12 -1.54 23.49 -12.22
CA VAL A 12 -2.05 22.79 -13.40
C VAL A 12 -1.10 22.99 -14.58
N TYR A 13 -0.56 24.18 -14.80
CA TYR A 13 0.36 24.47 -15.89
C TYR A 13 1.76 23.84 -15.70
N LYS A 14 2.24 23.67 -14.44
CA LYS A 14 3.53 23.03 -14.17
C LYS A 14 3.54 21.54 -14.44
N ARG A 15 2.38 20.88 -14.46
CA ARG A 15 2.21 19.44 -14.69
C ARG A 15 1.73 19.09 -16.11
N GLN A 16 1.57 20.08 -17.00
CA GLN A 16 1.13 19.80 -18.37
C GLN A 16 2.04 18.76 -19.04
N GLY A 17 1.44 17.67 -19.48
CA GLY A 17 2.13 16.58 -20.16
C GLY A 17 2.90 15.62 -19.26
N LYS A 18 2.84 15.75 -17.92
CA LYS A 18 3.46 14.82 -16.96
C LYS A 18 2.42 14.06 -16.18
N VAL A 19 2.69 12.78 -15.89
CA VAL A 19 1.85 11.91 -15.08
C VAL A 19 2.72 11.24 -14.02
N SER A 20 2.42 11.45 -12.75
CA SER A 20 2.93 10.66 -11.64
C SER A 20 2.07 9.42 -11.46
N MET A 21 2.68 8.24 -11.59
CA MET A 21 2.00 6.95 -11.51
C MET A 21 2.63 6.09 -10.42
N TYR A 22 1.83 5.63 -9.47
CA TYR A 22 2.24 4.68 -8.46
C TYR A 22 1.53 3.35 -8.66
N THR A 23 2.27 2.25 -8.52
CA THR A 23 1.73 0.90 -8.65
C THR A 23 2.13 0.08 -7.43
N CYS A 24 1.15 -0.51 -6.74
CA CYS A 24 1.42 -1.42 -5.63
C CYS A 24 2.23 -2.61 -6.12
N GLY A 25 3.41 -2.78 -5.55
CA GLY A 25 4.30 -3.88 -5.89
C GLY A 25 3.98 -5.19 -5.16
N PRO A 26 4.70 -6.27 -5.50
CA PRO A 26 4.46 -7.56 -4.88
C PRO A 26 5.02 -7.65 -3.46
N THR A 27 4.40 -8.49 -2.62
CA THR A 27 5.04 -9.02 -1.43
C THR A 27 5.89 -10.22 -1.83
N VAL A 28 7.19 -10.14 -1.60
CA VAL A 28 8.19 -11.05 -2.19
C VAL A 28 8.50 -12.27 -1.31
N TYR A 29 7.47 -13.08 -1.00
CA TYR A 29 7.58 -14.30 -0.21
C TYR A 29 7.28 -15.59 -1.00
N ARG A 30 6.84 -15.46 -2.25
CA ARG A 30 6.56 -16.57 -3.20
C ARG A 30 6.56 -16.06 -4.64
N PHE A 31 6.53 -16.99 -5.60
CA PHE A 31 6.38 -16.64 -7.03
C PHE A 31 5.04 -15.94 -7.29
N ALA A 32 5.08 -14.93 -8.15
CA ALA A 32 3.87 -14.34 -8.69
C ALA A 32 3.13 -15.36 -9.56
N HIS A 33 1.82 -15.45 -9.41
CA HIS A 33 1.00 -16.27 -10.29
C HIS A 33 0.27 -15.40 -11.33
N ILE A 34 -0.39 -16.04 -12.28
CA ILE A 34 -1.04 -15.35 -13.41
C ILE A 34 -2.03 -14.26 -12.96
N GLY A 35 -2.70 -14.43 -11.82
CA GLY A 35 -3.60 -13.42 -11.27
C GLY A 35 -2.88 -12.15 -10.87
N ASN A 36 -1.69 -12.26 -10.22
CA ASN A 36 -0.86 -11.09 -9.91
C ASN A 36 -0.35 -10.43 -11.19
N LEU A 37 0.21 -11.24 -12.10
CA LEU A 37 0.81 -10.74 -13.33
C LEU A 37 -0.19 -10.02 -14.24
N ARG A 38 -1.48 -10.40 -14.18
CA ARG A 38 -2.54 -9.66 -14.89
C ARG A 38 -2.61 -8.19 -14.47
N SER A 39 -2.54 -7.90 -13.17
CA SER A 39 -2.57 -6.51 -12.69
C SER A 39 -1.39 -5.73 -13.28
N TYR A 40 -0.19 -6.27 -13.21
CA TYR A 40 1.01 -5.62 -13.74
C TYR A 40 0.99 -5.45 -15.27
N ILE A 41 0.39 -6.38 -16.02
CA ILE A 41 0.16 -6.23 -17.46
C ILE A 41 -0.77 -5.06 -17.74
N MET A 42 -1.89 -4.95 -17.02
CA MET A 42 -2.87 -3.87 -17.23
C MET A 42 -2.29 -2.50 -16.88
N GLU A 43 -1.52 -2.41 -15.81
CA GLU A 43 -0.80 -1.20 -15.40
C GLU A 43 0.27 -0.79 -16.43
N ASP A 44 1.00 -1.76 -16.98
CA ASP A 44 2.00 -1.55 -18.04
C ASP A 44 1.36 -1.07 -19.34
N VAL A 45 0.22 -1.65 -19.72
CA VAL A 45 -0.55 -1.21 -20.89
C VAL A 45 -1.02 0.24 -20.70
N LEU A 46 -1.50 0.59 -19.50
CA LEU A 46 -1.91 1.95 -19.18
C LEU A 46 -0.73 2.93 -19.26
N GLU A 47 0.43 2.60 -18.68
CA GLU A 47 1.64 3.42 -18.79
C GLU A 47 2.05 3.62 -20.26
N LYS A 48 2.13 2.52 -21.03
CA LYS A 48 2.49 2.56 -22.46
C LYS A 48 1.51 3.40 -23.27
N PHE A 49 0.21 3.29 -22.97
CA PHE A 49 -0.82 4.12 -23.62
C PHE A 49 -0.64 5.61 -23.30
N LEU A 50 -0.45 5.97 -22.03
CA LEU A 50 -0.21 7.36 -21.63
C LEU A 50 1.03 7.93 -22.32
N ARG A 51 2.12 7.17 -22.41
CA ARG A 51 3.32 7.58 -23.15
C ARG A 51 3.07 7.71 -24.66
N TYR A 52 2.30 6.80 -25.23
CA TYR A 52 1.93 6.83 -26.66
C TYR A 52 1.16 8.09 -27.04
N ILE A 53 0.27 8.58 -26.20
CA ILE A 53 -0.49 9.82 -26.40
C ILE A 53 0.27 11.08 -25.97
N GLY A 54 1.55 10.96 -25.61
CA GLY A 54 2.47 12.07 -25.43
C GLY A 54 2.71 12.53 -23.99
N TYR A 55 2.26 11.77 -22.97
CA TYR A 55 2.59 12.09 -21.58
C TYR A 55 3.98 11.58 -21.19
N ASP A 56 4.69 12.39 -20.41
CA ASP A 56 5.89 12.00 -19.66
C ASP A 56 5.47 11.35 -18.34
N VAL A 57 5.50 10.01 -18.29
CA VAL A 57 5.06 9.23 -17.13
C VAL A 57 6.26 8.90 -16.25
N LYS A 58 6.20 9.22 -14.97
CA LYS A 58 7.10 8.72 -13.94
C LYS A 58 6.38 7.65 -13.13
N ARG A 59 6.73 6.38 -13.35
CA ARG A 59 6.17 5.24 -12.64
C ARG A 59 7.04 4.80 -11.48
N VAL A 60 6.46 4.69 -10.29
CA VAL A 60 7.09 4.20 -9.06
C VAL A 60 6.37 2.94 -8.60
N MET A 61 7.11 1.95 -8.10
CA MET A 61 6.61 0.72 -7.52
C MET A 61 7.38 0.40 -6.25
N ASN A 62 6.68 0.01 -5.18
CA ASN A 62 7.32 -0.58 -4.00
C ASN A 62 7.61 -2.06 -4.20
N ILE A 63 8.51 -2.60 -3.37
CA ILE A 63 8.62 -4.04 -3.10
C ILE A 63 8.39 -4.23 -1.61
N THR A 64 7.34 -4.96 -1.23
CA THR A 64 7.05 -5.26 0.17
C THR A 64 7.92 -6.44 0.60
N ASP A 65 8.99 -6.12 1.28
CA ASP A 65 10.01 -7.07 1.80
C ASP A 65 10.00 -7.16 3.33
N VAL A 66 9.02 -6.54 3.99
CA VAL A 66 8.83 -6.54 5.45
C VAL A 66 7.37 -6.31 5.85
N GLY A 67 6.98 -6.77 7.04
CA GLY A 67 5.76 -6.29 7.74
C GLY A 67 4.41 -6.67 7.15
N HIS A 68 4.32 -7.61 6.22
CA HIS A 68 3.05 -8.02 5.64
C HIS A 68 2.45 -9.21 6.38
N LEU A 69 1.49 -8.94 7.25
CA LEU A 69 0.78 -9.97 8.00
C LEU A 69 -0.19 -10.78 7.11
N SER A 70 -0.54 -11.99 7.55
CA SER A 70 -1.43 -12.89 6.78
C SER A 70 -2.88 -12.42 6.73
N SER A 71 -3.30 -11.57 7.66
CA SER A 71 -4.61 -10.93 7.73
C SER A 71 -4.51 -9.46 7.35
N ASP A 72 -5.46 -8.98 6.56
CA ASP A 72 -5.61 -7.56 6.19
C ASP A 72 -6.07 -6.68 7.40
N GLY A 73 -6.38 -7.31 8.54
CA GLY A 73 -6.80 -6.67 9.80
C GLY A 73 -5.68 -6.48 10.83
N ASP A 74 -4.42 -6.40 10.41
CA ASP A 74 -3.23 -6.25 11.27
C ASP A 74 -2.98 -7.43 12.22
N THR A 75 -3.47 -8.63 11.88
CA THR A 75 -3.31 -9.85 12.67
C THR A 75 -2.75 -11.00 11.82
N GLY A 76 -2.32 -12.07 12.47
CA GLY A 76 -1.79 -13.24 11.79
C GLY A 76 -0.26 -13.25 11.67
N GLU A 77 0.27 -14.36 11.12
CA GLU A 77 1.70 -14.57 10.98
C GLU A 77 2.27 -13.72 9.83
N ASP A 78 3.51 -13.22 9.97
CA ASP A 78 4.20 -12.49 8.90
C ASP A 78 4.52 -13.44 7.74
N LYS A 79 4.09 -13.07 6.53
CA LYS A 79 4.25 -13.86 5.30
C LYS A 79 5.73 -14.05 4.93
N MET A 80 6.57 -13.05 5.19
CA MET A 80 8.00 -13.11 4.90
C MET A 80 8.71 -14.09 5.83
N VAL A 81 8.41 -14.01 7.14
CA VAL A 81 8.98 -14.90 8.16
C VAL A 81 8.55 -16.36 7.93
N SER A 82 7.27 -16.58 7.66
CA SER A 82 6.75 -17.93 7.35
C SER A 82 7.38 -18.50 6.08
N GLY A 83 7.54 -17.66 5.05
CA GLY A 83 8.24 -18.05 3.81
C GLY A 83 9.70 -18.41 4.04
N ALA A 84 10.42 -17.59 4.80
CA ALA A 84 11.84 -17.79 5.13
C ALA A 84 12.06 -19.10 5.89
N LYS A 85 11.25 -19.38 6.92
CA LYS A 85 11.28 -20.64 7.68
C LYS A 85 11.03 -21.85 6.78
N ARG A 86 10.02 -21.76 5.89
CA ARG A 86 9.68 -22.87 4.96
C ARG A 86 10.84 -23.22 4.03
N GLU A 87 11.63 -22.23 3.60
CA GLU A 87 12.70 -22.41 2.62
C GLU A 87 14.10 -22.47 3.23
N GLY A 88 14.21 -22.34 4.56
CA GLY A 88 15.51 -22.37 5.25
C GLY A 88 16.43 -21.19 4.86
N LYS A 89 15.84 -20.02 4.56
CA LYS A 89 16.52 -18.78 4.17
C LYS A 89 16.29 -17.70 5.22
N THR A 90 17.13 -16.67 5.20
CA THR A 90 16.82 -15.42 5.89
C THR A 90 15.70 -14.66 5.15
N VAL A 91 14.99 -13.75 5.83
CA VAL A 91 13.95 -12.91 5.22
C VAL A 91 14.51 -12.11 4.03
N MET A 92 15.71 -11.55 4.16
CA MET A 92 16.34 -10.76 3.09
C MET A 92 16.76 -11.62 1.87
N GLU A 93 17.29 -12.83 2.10
CA GLU A 93 17.61 -13.75 1.00
C GLU A 93 16.36 -14.20 0.26
N LEU A 94 15.28 -14.48 1.00
CA LEU A 94 13.97 -14.82 0.42
C LEU A 94 13.44 -13.67 -0.43
N ALA A 95 13.41 -12.45 0.14
CA ALA A 95 12.95 -11.26 -0.54
C ALA A 95 13.69 -11.03 -1.85
N LYS A 96 15.02 -11.06 -1.82
CA LYS A 96 15.85 -10.86 -3.02
C LYS A 96 15.65 -11.92 -4.07
N PHE A 97 15.46 -13.17 -3.66
CA PHE A 97 15.19 -14.29 -4.58
C PHE A 97 13.87 -14.06 -5.33
N TYR A 98 12.77 -13.78 -4.61
CA TYR A 98 11.46 -13.63 -5.22
C TYR A 98 11.28 -12.28 -5.94
N GLU A 99 11.95 -11.21 -5.51
CA GLU A 99 12.04 -9.96 -6.26
C GLU A 99 12.66 -10.18 -7.65
N ASN A 100 13.80 -10.88 -7.70
CA ASN A 100 14.46 -11.21 -8.96
C ASN A 100 13.57 -12.08 -9.85
N ALA A 101 12.93 -13.11 -9.28
CA ALA A 101 12.00 -13.96 -10.02
C ALA A 101 10.81 -13.19 -10.57
N PHE A 102 10.25 -12.25 -9.81
CA PHE A 102 9.16 -11.38 -10.25
C PHE A 102 9.56 -10.53 -11.46
N PHE A 103 10.72 -9.86 -11.42
CA PHE A 103 11.18 -9.06 -12.55
C PHE A 103 11.60 -9.90 -13.75
N ASP A 104 12.07 -11.15 -13.53
CA ASP A 104 12.32 -12.10 -14.63
C ASP A 104 11.02 -12.46 -15.35
N ASP A 105 9.95 -12.71 -14.61
CA ASP A 105 8.64 -13.00 -15.18
C ASP A 105 8.02 -11.78 -15.86
N CYS A 106 8.18 -10.59 -15.28
CA CYS A 106 7.78 -9.32 -15.92
C CYS A 106 8.48 -9.14 -17.28
N ARG A 107 9.79 -9.41 -17.36
CA ARG A 107 10.54 -9.32 -18.62
C ARG A 107 10.03 -10.31 -19.68
N LYS A 108 9.74 -11.55 -19.29
CA LYS A 108 9.15 -12.57 -20.20
C LYS A 108 7.79 -12.13 -20.76
N LEU A 109 7.03 -11.37 -20.00
CA LEU A 109 5.73 -10.82 -20.39
C LEU A 109 5.82 -9.43 -21.07
N ASN A 110 7.03 -8.95 -21.32
CA ASN A 110 7.27 -7.61 -21.90
C ASN A 110 6.68 -6.47 -21.08
N ILE A 111 6.60 -6.65 -19.75
CA ILE A 111 6.21 -5.60 -18.81
C ILE A 111 7.45 -4.71 -18.55
N LYS A 112 7.29 -3.41 -18.77
CA LYS A 112 8.35 -2.42 -18.54
C LYS A 112 8.64 -2.34 -17.04
N THR A 113 9.92 -2.38 -16.65
CA THR A 113 10.32 -2.08 -15.28
C THR A 113 9.95 -0.62 -14.95
N PRO A 114 9.33 -0.35 -13.78
CA PRO A 114 9.06 1.01 -13.36
C PRO A 114 10.32 1.88 -13.33
N ASP A 115 10.15 3.21 -13.45
CA ASP A 115 11.27 4.15 -13.45
C ASP A 115 11.97 4.17 -12.07
N VAL A 116 11.23 3.86 -10.99
CA VAL A 116 11.74 3.64 -9.65
C VAL A 116 11.10 2.38 -9.06
N VAL A 117 11.95 1.49 -8.54
CA VAL A 117 11.56 0.32 -7.72
C VAL A 117 12.17 0.51 -6.34
N GLU A 118 11.33 0.58 -5.30
CA GLU A 118 11.79 0.89 -3.94
C GLU A 118 11.39 -0.21 -2.95
N PRO A 119 12.36 -0.96 -2.40
CA PRO A 119 12.09 -1.86 -1.28
C PRO A 119 11.59 -1.12 -0.04
N ALA A 120 10.57 -1.67 0.62
CA ALA A 120 9.96 -1.05 1.81
C ALA A 120 10.98 -0.83 2.93
N THR A 121 11.94 -1.74 3.10
CA THR A 121 13.01 -1.63 4.11
C THR A 121 13.92 -0.40 3.93
N ASN A 122 13.96 0.21 2.75
CA ASN A 122 14.76 1.40 2.48
C ASN A 122 14.09 2.71 2.94
N CYS A 123 12.84 2.69 3.38
CA CYS A 123 12.03 3.90 3.60
C CYS A 123 11.59 4.09 5.06
N ILE A 124 12.29 3.47 6.01
CA ILE A 124 11.95 3.52 7.44
C ILE A 124 11.91 4.95 7.97
N ALA A 125 12.84 5.79 7.56
CA ALA A 125 12.88 7.21 7.99
C ALA A 125 11.69 8.00 7.46
N GLU A 126 11.23 7.71 6.26
CA GLU A 126 10.05 8.30 5.63
C GLU A 126 8.77 7.89 6.36
N TYR A 127 8.65 6.63 6.76
CA TYR A 127 7.50 6.14 7.54
C TYR A 127 7.42 6.85 8.89
N ILE A 128 8.54 6.94 9.61
CA ILE A 128 8.59 7.64 10.90
C ILE A 128 8.15 9.10 10.75
N LYS A 129 8.68 9.82 9.76
CA LYS A 129 8.28 11.21 9.49
C LYS A 129 6.79 11.36 9.17
N LEU A 130 6.23 10.44 8.38
CA LEU A 130 4.81 10.48 8.05
C LEU A 130 3.95 10.24 9.29
N ILE A 131 4.33 9.29 10.15
CA ILE A 131 3.65 9.00 11.41
C ILE A 131 3.75 10.18 12.39
N GLU A 132 4.93 10.82 12.51
CA GLU A 132 5.12 12.02 13.33
C GLU A 132 4.17 13.14 12.88
N LYS A 133 4.06 13.36 11.57
CA LYS A 133 3.12 14.34 11.00
C LYS A 133 1.67 14.00 11.29
N LEU A 134 1.31 12.72 11.30
CA LEU A 134 -0.03 12.26 11.70
C LEU A 134 -0.30 12.50 13.18
N PHE A 135 0.70 12.37 14.05
CA PHE A 135 0.58 12.76 15.47
C PHE A 135 0.38 14.27 15.62
N GLU A 136 1.18 15.09 14.95
CA GLU A 136 1.06 16.55 14.95
C GLU A 136 -0.33 17.02 14.50
N ASN A 137 -0.89 16.35 13.48
CA ASN A 137 -2.22 16.65 12.96
C ASN A 137 -3.36 16.00 13.78
N GLY A 138 -3.03 15.21 14.82
CA GLY A 138 -3.99 14.61 15.74
C GLY A 138 -4.71 13.37 15.21
N TYR A 139 -4.18 12.71 14.19
CA TYR A 139 -4.76 11.49 13.60
C TYR A 139 -4.11 10.18 14.09
N ALA A 140 -2.99 10.25 14.79
CA ALA A 140 -2.34 9.07 15.33
C ALA A 140 -2.45 9.02 16.87
N TYR A 141 -2.46 7.81 17.43
CA TYR A 141 -2.44 7.58 18.87
C TYR A 141 -1.66 6.31 19.21
N GLU A 142 -1.17 6.26 20.45
CA GLU A 142 -0.52 5.08 21.03
C GLU A 142 -1.50 4.29 21.89
N ALA A 143 -1.55 2.96 21.71
CA ALA A 143 -2.27 2.05 22.58
C ALA A 143 -1.60 0.67 22.59
N GLY A 144 -1.55 0.03 23.77
CA GLY A 144 -0.92 -1.29 23.92
C GLY A 144 0.55 -1.36 23.52
N GLY A 145 1.19 -0.21 23.27
CA GLY A 145 2.57 -0.06 22.77
C GLY A 145 2.68 0.06 21.26
N ASN A 146 1.59 -0.06 20.50
CA ASN A 146 1.55 0.14 19.05
C ASN A 146 1.01 1.52 18.70
N ILE A 147 1.29 1.98 17.49
CA ILE A 147 0.80 3.25 16.96
C ILE A 147 -0.30 2.98 15.95
N TYR A 148 -1.44 3.63 16.15
CA TYR A 148 -2.64 3.47 15.33
C TYR A 148 -3.06 4.77 14.68
N PHE A 149 -3.72 4.65 13.53
CA PHE A 149 -4.47 5.73 12.91
C PHE A 149 -5.90 5.76 13.45
N ASP A 150 -6.39 6.93 13.84
CA ASP A 150 -7.75 7.18 14.37
C ASP A 150 -8.69 7.53 13.21
N THR A 151 -9.41 6.55 12.69
CA THR A 151 -10.32 6.71 11.56
C THR A 151 -11.57 7.54 11.91
N SER A 152 -11.93 7.65 13.20
CA SER A 152 -13.06 8.46 13.65
C SER A 152 -12.89 9.97 13.40
N LYS A 153 -11.66 10.41 13.17
CA LYS A 153 -11.32 11.79 12.85
C LYS A 153 -11.65 12.17 11.41
N LEU A 154 -11.89 11.21 10.53
CA LEU A 154 -12.23 11.42 9.14
C LEU A 154 -13.73 11.49 8.93
N LYS A 155 -14.18 12.47 8.16
CA LYS A 155 -15.61 12.63 7.83
C LYS A 155 -16.08 11.58 6.81
N ASP A 156 -15.18 11.16 5.93
CA ASP A 156 -15.50 10.28 4.80
C ASP A 156 -14.39 9.24 4.58
N TYR A 157 -14.24 8.34 5.58
CA TYR A 157 -13.23 7.28 5.52
C TYR A 157 -13.47 6.30 4.37
N TYR A 158 -14.73 6.03 4.04
CA TYR A 158 -15.14 5.04 3.02
C TYR A 158 -15.34 5.62 1.62
N GLN A 159 -14.83 6.82 1.34
CA GLN A 159 -15.05 7.54 0.06
C GLN A 159 -14.71 6.72 -1.19
N LEU A 160 -13.70 5.83 -1.12
CA LEU A 160 -13.28 5.01 -2.27
C LEU A 160 -14.19 3.80 -2.51
N THR A 161 -14.81 3.27 -1.46
CA THR A 161 -15.62 2.04 -1.54
C THR A 161 -17.04 2.29 -2.01
N GLY A 162 -17.57 3.51 -1.80
CA GLY A 162 -18.97 3.86 -2.03
C GLY A 162 -19.95 3.12 -1.10
N HIS A 163 -19.46 2.43 -0.08
CA HIS A 163 -20.24 1.70 0.92
C HIS A 163 -20.30 2.47 2.24
N SER A 164 -21.33 2.19 3.05
CA SER A 164 -21.39 2.65 4.43
C SER A 164 -20.57 1.73 5.35
N SER A 165 -20.28 2.21 6.57
CA SER A 165 -19.61 1.40 7.60
C SER A 165 -20.32 0.07 7.86
N ASP A 166 -21.66 0.04 7.79
CA ASP A 166 -22.48 -1.12 8.09
C ASP A 166 -22.41 -2.18 6.98
N ASP A 167 -22.30 -1.75 5.73
CA ASP A 167 -22.18 -2.66 4.58
C ASP A 167 -20.84 -3.42 4.57
N LEU A 168 -19.77 -2.78 5.04
CA LEU A 168 -18.43 -3.37 5.09
C LEU A 168 -18.23 -4.30 6.29
N LEU A 169 -18.98 -4.09 7.39
CA LEU A 169 -18.99 -5.01 8.53
C LEU A 169 -19.53 -6.40 8.17
N VAL A 170 -20.41 -6.50 7.18
CA VAL A 170 -20.94 -7.77 6.67
C VAL A 170 -19.89 -8.55 5.86
N GLY A 171 -18.91 -7.87 5.27
CA GLY A 171 -17.82 -8.47 4.47
C GLY A 171 -16.54 -8.76 5.26
N VAL A 172 -16.43 -8.34 6.51
CA VAL A 172 -15.29 -8.66 7.39
C VAL A 172 -15.35 -10.14 7.74
N ARG A 173 -14.33 -10.90 7.33
CA ARG A 173 -14.21 -12.33 7.61
C ARG A 173 -14.35 -12.58 9.11
N SER A 174 -15.14 -13.56 9.47
CA SER A 174 -15.38 -14.02 10.86
C SER A 174 -14.13 -14.47 11.62
N ASP A 175 -12.98 -14.51 10.97
CA ASP A 175 -11.71 -15.06 11.47
C ASP A 175 -10.68 -14.00 11.86
N VAL A 176 -11.02 -12.69 11.84
CA VAL A 176 -10.12 -11.62 12.27
C VAL A 176 -10.26 -11.46 13.79
N GLU A 177 -9.23 -11.83 14.55
CA GLU A 177 -9.16 -11.52 16.00
C GLU A 177 -9.24 -10.00 16.20
N GLU A 178 -10.21 -9.55 17.02
CA GLU A 178 -10.32 -8.13 17.35
C GLU A 178 -9.11 -7.69 18.21
N ASP A 179 -8.43 -6.64 17.75
CA ASP A 179 -7.38 -5.98 18.54
C ASP A 179 -8.05 -5.03 19.56
N GLY A 180 -8.11 -5.47 20.80
CA GLY A 180 -8.73 -4.72 21.90
C GLY A 180 -8.04 -3.38 22.25
N ASN A 181 -6.91 -3.05 21.62
CA ASN A 181 -6.23 -1.76 21.79
C ASN A 181 -6.75 -0.69 20.82
N LYS A 182 -7.45 -1.07 19.75
CA LYS A 182 -8.04 -0.12 18.80
C LYS A 182 -9.20 0.65 19.45
N ARG A 183 -9.25 1.96 19.25
CA ARG A 183 -10.38 2.80 19.70
C ARG A 183 -11.63 2.54 18.87
N ASN A 184 -11.44 2.34 17.57
CA ASN A 184 -12.49 2.04 16.60
C ASN A 184 -12.11 0.78 15.82
N LYS A 185 -13.07 -0.03 15.39
CA LYS A 185 -12.82 -1.27 14.63
C LYS A 185 -12.08 -1.03 13.33
N SER A 186 -12.32 0.12 12.70
CA SER A 186 -11.68 0.54 11.44
C SER A 186 -10.27 1.11 11.61
N ASP A 187 -9.82 1.38 12.83
CA ASP A 187 -8.46 1.88 13.06
C ASP A 187 -7.43 0.83 12.60
N PHE A 188 -6.29 1.29 12.12
CA PHE A 188 -5.24 0.42 11.60
C PHE A 188 -3.88 0.81 12.15
N VAL A 189 -2.96 -0.16 12.15
CA VAL A 189 -1.64 0.01 12.73
C VAL A 189 -0.72 0.77 11.76
N LEU A 190 -0.07 1.80 12.26
CA LEU A 190 0.98 2.57 11.56
C LEU A 190 2.38 2.05 11.91
N TRP A 191 2.59 1.65 13.17
CA TRP A 191 3.86 1.12 13.66
C TRP A 191 3.64 0.07 14.76
N PHE A 192 4.24 -1.10 14.58
CA PHE A 192 4.22 -2.18 15.54
C PHE A 192 5.46 -2.14 16.44
N THR A 193 5.28 -2.03 17.76
CA THR A 193 6.34 -2.26 18.75
C THR A 193 6.08 -3.54 19.54
N LYS A 194 4.81 -3.94 19.66
CA LYS A 194 4.38 -5.19 20.29
C LYS A 194 3.46 -5.92 19.34
N SER A 195 3.88 -7.09 18.91
CA SER A 195 3.05 -8.01 18.14
C SER A 195 2.86 -9.29 18.95
N LYS A 196 1.67 -9.89 18.91
CA LYS A 196 1.44 -11.25 19.43
C LYS A 196 2.37 -12.27 18.74
N PHE A 197 2.84 -11.94 17.54
CA PHE A 197 3.77 -12.73 16.73
C PHE A 197 5.16 -12.06 16.76
N ASP A 198 5.89 -12.26 17.86
CA ASP A 198 7.22 -11.66 18.08
C ASP A 198 8.34 -12.26 17.18
N SER A 199 7.94 -12.98 16.13
CA SER A 199 8.82 -13.65 15.17
C SER A 199 9.38 -12.74 14.09
N GLN A 200 9.03 -11.43 14.06
CA GLN A 200 9.56 -10.50 13.08
C GLN A 200 11.05 -10.28 13.29
N GLU A 201 11.87 -10.68 12.29
CA GLU A 201 13.33 -10.56 12.33
C GLU A 201 13.79 -9.12 12.08
N LEU A 202 13.07 -8.38 11.22
CA LEU A 202 13.44 -7.02 10.82
C LEU A 202 12.70 -5.99 11.69
N LYS A 203 13.47 -5.32 12.55
CA LYS A 203 12.98 -4.27 13.44
C LYS A 203 13.94 -3.08 13.43
N TRP A 204 13.38 -1.88 13.57
CA TRP A 204 14.12 -0.62 13.57
C TRP A 204 13.78 0.24 14.78
N ASN A 205 14.70 1.11 15.15
CA ASN A 205 14.46 2.12 16.17
C ASN A 205 13.49 3.18 15.66
N SER A 206 12.55 3.57 16.50
CA SER A 206 11.63 4.67 16.26
C SER A 206 11.43 5.49 17.54
N PRO A 207 10.82 6.69 17.47
CA PRO A 207 10.47 7.46 18.67
C PRO A 207 9.55 6.70 19.65
N TRP A 208 8.82 5.70 19.17
CA TRP A 208 7.86 4.92 19.96
C TRP A 208 8.43 3.57 20.46
N GLY A 209 9.67 3.27 20.10
CA GLY A 209 10.36 2.03 20.46
C GLY A 209 10.84 1.24 19.25
N VAL A 210 11.47 0.09 19.53
CA VAL A 210 11.94 -0.83 18.50
C VAL A 210 10.76 -1.58 17.90
N GLY A 211 10.62 -1.53 16.56
CA GLY A 211 9.47 -2.11 15.89
C GLY A 211 9.59 -2.09 14.36
N TYR A 212 8.46 -2.19 13.68
CA TYR A 212 8.37 -2.22 12.22
C TYR A 212 7.08 -1.52 11.73
N PRO A 213 7.06 -1.01 10.47
CA PRO A 213 5.90 -0.32 9.93
C PRO A 213 4.72 -1.26 9.70
N GLY A 214 3.50 -0.69 9.77
CA GLY A 214 2.30 -1.33 9.22
C GLY A 214 2.35 -1.36 7.69
N TRP A 215 1.59 -2.26 7.09
CA TRP A 215 1.63 -2.45 5.63
C TRP A 215 1.15 -1.22 4.83
N HIS A 216 0.17 -0.47 5.34
CA HIS A 216 -0.45 0.64 4.59
C HIS A 216 0.44 1.87 4.47
N ILE A 217 1.34 2.11 5.44
CA ILE A 217 2.21 3.29 5.45
C ILE A 217 3.26 3.27 4.33
N GLU A 218 3.62 2.06 3.86
CA GLU A 218 4.65 1.87 2.84
C GLU A 218 4.33 2.64 1.56
N CYS A 219 3.19 2.35 0.95
CA CYS A 219 2.80 2.92 -0.32
C CYS A 219 2.62 4.45 -0.25
N SER A 220 2.02 4.96 0.83
CA SER A 220 1.88 6.41 1.04
C SER A 220 3.23 7.12 1.12
N ALA A 221 4.15 6.63 1.95
CA ALA A 221 5.44 7.29 2.14
C ALA A 221 6.37 7.13 0.92
N ILE A 222 6.40 5.95 0.29
CA ILE A 222 7.23 5.70 -0.90
C ILE A 222 6.74 6.54 -2.09
N SER A 223 5.42 6.62 -2.30
CA SER A 223 4.88 7.46 -3.36
C SER A 223 5.20 8.94 -3.12
N MET A 224 5.02 9.45 -1.90
CA MET A 224 5.35 10.84 -1.57
C MET A 224 6.85 11.14 -1.71
N LYS A 225 7.73 10.22 -1.32
CA LYS A 225 9.20 10.35 -1.47
C LYS A 225 9.60 10.60 -2.91
N HIS A 226 8.99 9.88 -3.86
CA HIS A 226 9.42 9.88 -5.26
C HIS A 226 8.55 10.74 -6.19
N LEU A 227 7.27 10.93 -5.85
CA LEU A 227 6.27 11.60 -6.68
C LEU A 227 5.72 12.89 -6.07
N GLY A 228 6.01 13.14 -4.77
CA GLY A 228 5.52 14.31 -4.04
C GLY A 228 4.11 14.11 -3.48
N GLU A 229 3.55 15.18 -2.92
CA GLU A 229 2.29 15.17 -2.17
C GLU A 229 1.03 15.16 -3.06
N TYR A 230 1.19 15.19 -4.38
CA TYR A 230 0.09 15.12 -5.36
C TYR A 230 0.37 13.98 -6.34
N LEU A 231 -0.44 12.95 -6.27
CA LEU A 231 -0.36 11.78 -7.15
C LEU A 231 -1.45 11.87 -8.22
N ASP A 232 -1.08 11.68 -9.49
CA ASP A 232 -2.06 11.72 -10.57
C ASP A 232 -2.81 10.40 -10.71
N LEU A 233 -2.09 9.26 -10.57
CA LEU A 233 -2.65 7.94 -10.80
C LEU A 233 -2.08 6.91 -9.84
N HIS A 234 -2.96 6.20 -9.11
CA HIS A 234 -2.62 5.07 -8.24
C HIS A 234 -3.25 3.79 -8.76
N CYS A 235 -2.48 2.71 -8.87
CA CYS A 235 -2.90 1.44 -9.46
C CYS A 235 -2.76 0.27 -8.47
N GLY A 236 -3.67 -0.70 -8.58
CA GLY A 236 -3.63 -1.95 -7.83
C GLY A 236 -4.75 -2.91 -8.20
N GLY A 237 -4.89 -4.01 -7.49
CA GLY A 237 -6.02 -4.92 -7.62
C GLY A 237 -7.31 -4.37 -6.97
N VAL A 238 -8.46 -4.91 -7.34
CA VAL A 238 -9.74 -4.54 -6.69
C VAL A 238 -9.77 -4.91 -5.21
N ASP A 239 -9.00 -5.91 -4.81
CA ASP A 239 -8.81 -6.32 -3.41
C ASP A 239 -8.05 -5.27 -2.57
N ASN A 240 -7.29 -4.39 -3.21
CA ASN A 240 -6.63 -3.27 -2.54
C ASN A 240 -7.58 -2.11 -2.23
N ILE A 241 -8.76 -2.02 -2.85
CA ILE A 241 -9.72 -0.92 -2.59
C ILE A 241 -9.96 -0.79 -1.09
N PHE A 242 -10.25 -1.93 -0.45
CA PHE A 242 -10.44 -1.99 1.00
C PHE A 242 -9.73 -3.23 1.58
N PRO A 243 -8.95 -3.07 2.65
CA PRO A 243 -8.70 -1.81 3.39
C PRO A 243 -7.54 -0.97 2.86
N HIS A 244 -6.65 -1.50 1.97
CA HIS A 244 -5.33 -0.95 1.69
C HIS A 244 -5.38 0.49 1.13
N HIS A 245 -5.97 0.70 -0.04
CA HIS A 245 -6.04 2.04 -0.66
C HIS A 245 -6.92 3.02 0.15
N THR A 246 -7.97 2.52 0.82
CA THR A 246 -8.77 3.32 1.76
C THR A 246 -7.92 3.85 2.89
N ASN A 247 -7.04 3.03 3.46
CA ASN A 247 -6.11 3.42 4.52
C ASN A 247 -5.01 4.35 4.00
N GLU A 248 -4.54 4.15 2.77
CA GLU A 248 -3.58 5.05 2.14
C GLU A 248 -4.17 6.46 1.95
N ILE A 249 -5.41 6.57 1.47
CA ILE A 249 -6.10 7.87 1.36
C ILE A 249 -6.19 8.51 2.74
N ALA A 250 -6.67 7.76 3.73
CA ALA A 250 -6.86 8.24 5.09
C ALA A 250 -5.58 8.85 5.66
N GLN A 251 -4.48 8.12 5.66
CA GLN A 251 -3.21 8.57 6.24
C GLN A 251 -2.53 9.64 5.38
N SER A 252 -2.59 9.54 4.05
CA SER A 252 -1.96 10.51 3.16
C SER A 252 -2.64 11.87 3.24
N GLU A 253 -3.97 11.92 3.10
CA GLU A 253 -4.73 13.18 3.15
C GLU A 253 -4.72 13.81 4.54
N ALA A 254 -4.75 12.99 5.61
CA ALA A 254 -4.58 13.48 6.99
C ALA A 254 -3.20 14.11 7.23
N ALA A 255 -2.17 13.59 6.58
CA ALA A 255 -0.82 14.14 6.71
C ALA A 255 -0.63 15.43 5.90
N VAL A 256 -1.11 15.49 4.65
CA VAL A 256 -0.85 16.64 3.76
C VAL A 256 -1.94 17.72 3.82
N GLY A 257 -3.13 17.41 4.34
CA GLY A 257 -4.24 18.35 4.50
C GLY A 257 -5.01 18.70 3.21
N HIS A 258 -4.84 17.91 2.15
CA HIS A 258 -5.53 18.05 0.88
C HIS A 258 -5.74 16.70 0.19
N PRO A 259 -6.61 16.58 -0.84
CA PRO A 259 -6.75 15.36 -1.63
C PRO A 259 -5.40 14.94 -2.22
N TRP A 260 -5.00 13.70 -1.97
CA TRP A 260 -3.67 13.20 -2.31
C TRP A 260 -3.59 12.62 -3.72
N CYS A 261 -4.53 11.73 -4.08
CA CYS A 261 -4.53 11.04 -5.37
C CYS A 261 -5.74 11.45 -6.22
N SER A 262 -5.49 11.77 -7.49
CA SER A 262 -6.54 12.23 -8.41
C SER A 262 -7.34 11.11 -9.04
N HIS A 263 -6.68 10.00 -9.42
CA HIS A 263 -7.30 8.90 -10.14
C HIS A 263 -6.84 7.55 -9.59
N TRP A 264 -7.78 6.61 -9.49
CA TRP A 264 -7.55 5.24 -9.05
C TRP A 264 -7.82 4.27 -10.17
N PHE A 265 -6.89 3.34 -10.42
CA PHE A 265 -7.05 2.30 -11.42
C PHE A 265 -6.98 0.92 -10.76
N HIS A 266 -8.11 0.22 -10.74
CA HIS A 266 -8.23 -1.08 -10.09
C HIS A 266 -8.48 -2.18 -11.12
N VAL A 267 -7.63 -3.21 -11.07
CA VAL A 267 -7.70 -4.35 -11.98
C VAL A 267 -8.53 -5.46 -11.35
N GLN A 268 -9.55 -5.90 -12.07
CA GLN A 268 -10.42 -7.00 -11.65
C GLN A 268 -9.67 -8.33 -11.59
N HIS A 269 -10.13 -9.22 -10.72
CA HIS A 269 -9.60 -10.57 -10.61
C HIS A 269 -9.66 -11.31 -11.94
N LEU A 270 -8.67 -12.21 -12.15
CA LEU A 270 -8.72 -13.15 -13.25
C LEU A 270 -9.67 -14.30 -12.89
N ASN A 271 -10.82 -14.34 -13.51
CA ASN A 271 -11.80 -15.41 -13.32
C ASN A 271 -11.62 -16.49 -14.40
N CYS A 272 -11.61 -17.75 -14.00
CA CYS A 272 -11.78 -18.88 -14.91
C CYS A 272 -13.27 -19.30 -14.93
N LEU A 273 -13.74 -19.86 -16.05
CA LEU A 273 -15.13 -20.34 -16.19
C LEU A 273 -15.55 -21.33 -15.10
N LEU A 274 -14.60 -22.06 -14.51
CA LEU A 274 -14.84 -23.08 -13.49
C LEU A 274 -14.29 -22.71 -12.10
N TYR A 275 -13.33 -21.79 -12.01
CA TYR A 275 -12.68 -21.40 -10.77
C TYR A 275 -12.31 -19.92 -10.82
N THR A 276 -12.60 -19.19 -9.76
CA THR A 276 -11.94 -17.92 -9.51
C THR A 276 -10.48 -18.22 -9.19
N SER A 277 -9.55 -17.58 -9.91
CA SER A 277 -8.15 -17.58 -9.45
C SER A 277 -8.14 -16.99 -8.03
N PRO A 278 -7.47 -17.62 -7.07
CA PRO A 278 -7.34 -16.99 -5.76
C PRO A 278 -6.75 -15.60 -5.95
N SER A 279 -7.34 -14.63 -5.26
CA SER A 279 -6.89 -13.24 -5.26
C SER A 279 -5.36 -13.21 -5.09
N PRO A 280 -4.67 -12.35 -5.82
CA PRO A 280 -3.26 -12.08 -5.57
C PRO A 280 -3.13 -11.35 -4.22
N ARG A 281 -3.03 -12.12 -3.15
CA ARG A 281 -2.70 -11.61 -1.82
C ARG A 281 -1.26 -11.92 -1.47
#